data_864cb766558977adc6b54eddc42ae4e5
#
_entry.id   864cb766558977adc6b54eddc42ae4e5
#
_cell.length_a   1.000
_cell.length_b   1.000
_cell.length_c   1.000
_cell.angle_alpha   90.00
_cell.angle_beta   90.00
_cell.angle_gamma   90.00
#
_symmetry.space_group_name_H-M   'P 1'
#
loop_
_entity.id
_entity.type
_entity.pdbx_description
1 polymer ?
#
loop_
_entity_poly.entity_id
_entity_poly.type
_entity_poly.pdbx_seq_one_letter_code
_entity_poly.pdbx_strand_id
1 'polypeptide(L)'
;MTPLVSKRLRLGGLAAAAITALALTAHAADVKPVTWEEIANDHKSTKDVLTYGLGLTAQRYSPAKTLNAKNVAGLVPVWSYSFGGEKQRGQEAQALIHDGVIYVTASYSRFVALDARSGKRLWTYEHRLPEDIRPCCDVVNR
;
A
#
# COMPACT_ATOMS: atom_id res chain seq x y z
N MET A 1 8.58 -57.46 60.53
CA MET A 1 8.28 -57.86 59.15
C MET A 1 7.40 -56.77 58.56
N THR A 2 8.02 -55.86 57.78
CA THR A 2 7.35 -54.71 57.17
C THR A 2 7.60 -54.79 55.65
N PRO A 3 6.58 -54.78 54.79
CA PRO A 3 6.79 -54.89 53.35
C PRO A 3 7.16 -53.52 52.71
N LEU A 4 8.18 -53.57 51.86
CA LEU A 4 8.63 -52.48 51.02
C LEU A 4 7.54 -52.12 49.97
N VAL A 5 7.10 -50.87 49.95
CA VAL A 5 6.28 -50.34 48.91
C VAL A 5 7.20 -49.69 47.87
N SER A 6 7.28 -50.28 46.67
CA SER A 6 8.01 -49.72 45.53
C SER A 6 7.20 -48.58 44.88
N LYS A 7 7.73 -47.37 44.99
CA LYS A 7 7.20 -46.19 44.22
C LYS A 7 7.66 -46.28 42.76
N ARG A 8 6.74 -46.55 41.86
CA ARG A 8 6.96 -46.40 40.41
C ARG A 8 6.96 -44.91 40.04
N LEU A 9 8.11 -44.43 39.61
CA LEU A 9 8.32 -43.11 39.06
C LEU A 9 7.70 -43.07 37.66
N ARG A 10 6.63 -42.29 37.46
CA ARG A 10 6.06 -42.04 36.15
C ARG A 10 6.86 -40.89 35.51
N LEU A 11 7.64 -41.18 34.48
CA LEU A 11 8.20 -40.17 33.59
C LEU A 11 7.06 -39.57 32.77
N GLY A 12 6.70 -38.33 33.09
CA GLY A 12 5.84 -37.52 32.25
C GLY A 12 6.67 -37.00 31.08
N GLY A 13 6.33 -37.47 29.87
CA GLY A 13 6.92 -36.94 28.65
C GLY A 13 6.48 -35.51 28.41
N LEU A 14 7.41 -34.55 28.40
CA LEU A 14 7.18 -33.22 27.88
C LEU A 14 7.15 -33.30 26.34
N ALA A 15 5.98 -33.18 25.76
CA ALA A 15 5.83 -32.92 24.33
C ALA A 15 6.22 -31.48 24.05
N ALA A 16 7.40 -31.26 23.50
CA ALA A 16 7.81 -29.93 22.99
C ALA A 16 7.04 -29.63 21.70
N ALA A 17 6.03 -28.77 21.80
CA ALA A 17 5.35 -28.21 20.62
C ALA A 17 6.31 -27.24 19.95
N ALA A 18 6.92 -27.64 18.84
CA ALA A 18 7.68 -26.75 17.97
C ALA A 18 6.68 -25.79 17.25
N ILE A 19 6.60 -24.55 17.73
CA ILE A 19 5.90 -23.48 17.03
C ILE A 19 6.81 -23.03 15.88
N THR A 20 6.55 -23.54 14.69
CA THR A 20 7.14 -23.03 13.46
C THR A 20 6.53 -21.66 13.18
N ALA A 21 7.22 -20.60 13.57
CA ALA A 21 6.89 -19.25 13.15
C ALA A 21 7.14 -19.15 11.63
N LEU A 22 6.07 -19.21 10.82
CA LEU A 22 6.13 -18.82 9.43
C LEU A 22 6.39 -17.30 9.41
N ALA A 23 7.65 -16.92 9.20
CA ALA A 23 7.99 -15.56 8.85
C ALA A 23 7.36 -15.28 7.48
N LEU A 24 6.23 -14.57 7.45
CA LEU A 24 5.74 -13.93 6.25
C LEU A 24 6.77 -12.85 5.89
N THR A 25 7.75 -13.21 5.09
CA THR A 25 8.54 -12.23 4.36
C THR A 25 7.55 -11.50 3.45
N ALA A 26 7.21 -10.26 3.80
CA ALA A 26 6.57 -9.36 2.87
C ALA A 26 7.54 -9.19 1.69
N HIS A 27 7.32 -9.94 0.62
CA HIS A 27 7.99 -9.67 -0.64
C HIS A 27 7.54 -8.26 -1.03
N ALA A 28 8.47 -7.31 -1.05
CA ALA A 28 8.31 -6.12 -1.84
C ALA A 28 7.97 -6.65 -3.23
N ALA A 29 6.77 -6.33 -3.72
CA ALA A 29 6.36 -6.75 -5.04
C ALA A 29 7.50 -6.39 -5.98
N ASP A 30 7.95 -7.35 -6.78
CA ASP A 30 9.03 -7.15 -7.76
C ASP A 30 8.43 -6.29 -8.88
N VAL A 31 8.29 -4.98 -8.60
CA VAL A 31 7.63 -4.02 -9.47
C VAL A 31 8.55 -3.79 -10.66
N LYS A 32 8.03 -4.05 -11.83
CA LYS A 32 8.75 -3.82 -13.09
C LYS A 32 9.20 -2.34 -13.18
N PRO A 33 10.45 -2.06 -13.52
CA PRO A 33 10.91 -0.69 -13.75
C PRO A 33 10.12 0.00 -14.87
N VAL A 34 9.73 1.25 -14.63
CA VAL A 34 9.06 2.08 -15.64
C VAL A 34 10.05 2.54 -16.68
N THR A 35 9.70 2.40 -17.95
CA THR A 35 10.50 2.86 -19.08
C THR A 35 10.06 4.25 -19.55
N TRP A 36 10.96 4.95 -20.24
CA TRP A 36 10.61 6.22 -20.88
C TRP A 36 9.50 6.07 -21.93
N GLU A 37 9.47 4.97 -22.67
CA GLU A 37 8.42 4.69 -23.65
C GLU A 37 7.05 4.54 -22.97
N GLU A 38 6.96 3.86 -21.83
CA GLU A 38 5.73 3.76 -21.06
C GLU A 38 5.26 5.13 -20.57
N ILE A 39 6.16 5.98 -20.09
CA ILE A 39 5.85 7.36 -19.68
C ILE A 39 5.31 8.17 -20.86
N ALA A 40 6.00 8.14 -22.00
CA ALA A 40 5.60 8.89 -23.20
C ALA A 40 4.24 8.46 -23.75
N ASN A 41 3.89 7.19 -23.58
CA ASN A 41 2.63 6.60 -24.04
C ASN A 41 1.57 6.44 -22.93
N ASP A 42 1.77 7.00 -21.75
CA ASP A 42 0.86 6.87 -20.60
C ASP A 42 -0.60 7.26 -20.95
N HIS A 43 -0.77 8.27 -21.79
CA HIS A 43 -2.09 8.72 -22.28
C HIS A 43 -2.85 7.64 -23.09
N LYS A 44 -2.21 6.56 -23.47
CA LYS A 44 -2.81 5.40 -24.16
C LYS A 44 -3.12 4.25 -23.20
N SER A 45 -2.59 4.30 -21.97
CA SER A 45 -2.78 3.26 -20.98
C SER A 45 -4.22 3.22 -20.48
N THR A 46 -4.74 2.01 -20.28
CA THR A 46 -6.01 1.74 -19.60
C THR A 46 -5.81 1.05 -18.26
N LYS A 47 -4.55 0.83 -17.86
CA LYS A 47 -4.16 0.09 -16.65
C LYS A 47 -3.35 0.95 -15.70
N ASP A 48 -2.36 1.67 -16.23
CA ASP A 48 -1.40 2.44 -15.45
C ASP A 48 -1.69 3.94 -15.54
N VAL A 49 -1.22 4.68 -14.56
CA VAL A 49 -1.22 6.15 -14.49
C VAL A 49 0.18 6.54 -14.05
N LEU A 50 1.07 6.76 -15.00
CA LEU A 50 2.50 6.95 -14.72
C LEU A 50 2.88 8.42 -14.58
N THR A 51 2.01 9.33 -15.02
CA THR A 51 2.28 10.76 -15.02
C THR A 51 1.12 11.55 -14.41
N TYR A 52 1.45 12.70 -13.85
CA TYR A 52 0.43 13.65 -13.43
C TYR A 52 -0.32 14.16 -14.65
N GLY A 53 -1.61 13.89 -14.71
CA GLY A 53 -2.46 14.34 -15.81
C GLY A 53 -2.58 13.39 -17.01
N LEU A 54 -2.10 12.14 -16.91
CA LEU A 54 -2.21 11.11 -17.94
C LEU A 54 -1.49 11.50 -19.25
N GLY A 55 -0.17 11.42 -19.21
CA GLY A 55 0.73 11.70 -20.32
C GLY A 55 1.36 13.09 -20.30
N LEU A 56 2.36 13.28 -21.13
CA LEU A 56 3.19 14.50 -21.16
C LEU A 56 2.43 15.79 -21.50
N THR A 57 1.25 15.66 -22.08
CA THR A 57 0.38 16.80 -22.43
C THR A 57 -0.63 17.12 -21.33
N ALA A 58 -0.66 16.34 -20.26
CA ALA A 58 -1.50 16.55 -19.07
C ALA A 58 -2.99 16.81 -19.38
N GLN A 59 -3.56 16.15 -20.38
CA GLN A 59 -4.95 16.34 -20.79
C GLN A 59 -5.96 15.71 -19.84
N ARG A 60 -5.51 14.86 -18.89
CA ARG A 60 -6.36 14.20 -17.88
C ARG A 60 -7.48 13.34 -18.49
N TYR A 61 -7.26 12.83 -19.67
CA TYR A 61 -8.21 12.00 -20.40
C TYR A 61 -7.77 10.54 -20.36
N SER A 62 -8.60 9.67 -19.80
CA SER A 62 -8.38 8.22 -19.82
C SER A 62 -9.03 7.60 -21.05
N PRO A 63 -8.33 6.77 -21.83
CA PRO A 63 -8.91 6.04 -22.96
C PRO A 63 -9.73 4.82 -22.51
N ALA A 64 -9.83 4.52 -21.22
CA ALA A 64 -10.61 3.42 -20.68
C ALA A 64 -12.10 3.57 -21.00
N LYS A 65 -12.74 2.53 -21.54
CA LYS A 65 -14.14 2.53 -21.96
C LYS A 65 -15.03 1.64 -21.11
N THR A 66 -14.47 0.97 -20.13
CA THR A 66 -15.20 0.07 -19.23
C THR A 66 -16.27 0.81 -18.44
N LEU A 67 -15.97 2.04 -18.02
CA LEU A 67 -16.89 2.93 -17.34
C LEU A 67 -17.47 3.93 -18.34
N ASN A 68 -18.80 4.10 -18.34
CA ASN A 68 -19.51 4.99 -19.24
C ASN A 68 -20.83 5.45 -18.61
N ALA A 69 -21.56 6.37 -19.29
CA ALA A 69 -22.80 6.95 -18.80
C ALA A 69 -23.91 5.91 -18.48
N LYS A 70 -23.87 4.72 -19.06
CA LYS A 70 -24.88 3.70 -18.82
C LYS A 70 -24.65 2.89 -17.55
N ASN A 71 -23.39 2.81 -17.07
CA ASN A 71 -23.04 1.97 -15.94
C ASN A 71 -22.42 2.71 -14.75
N VAL A 72 -22.11 3.99 -14.90
CA VAL A 72 -21.48 4.80 -13.83
C VAL A 72 -22.32 4.87 -12.55
N ALA A 73 -23.65 4.87 -12.67
CA ALA A 73 -24.56 4.89 -11.53
C ALA A 73 -24.49 3.59 -10.67
N GLY A 74 -23.93 2.52 -11.21
CA GLY A 74 -23.74 1.26 -10.51
C GLY A 74 -22.38 1.12 -9.79
N LEU A 75 -21.57 2.18 -9.77
CA LEU A 75 -20.30 2.14 -9.04
C LEU A 75 -20.53 2.03 -7.54
N VAL A 76 -19.78 1.14 -6.91
CA VAL A 76 -19.73 0.99 -5.46
C VAL A 76 -18.28 1.04 -4.99
N PRO A 77 -17.98 1.64 -3.82
CA PRO A 77 -16.63 1.60 -3.24
C PRO A 77 -16.29 0.17 -2.86
N VAL A 78 -15.08 -0.28 -3.19
CA VAL A 78 -14.59 -1.63 -2.84
C VAL A 78 -13.68 -1.60 -1.62
N TRP A 79 -12.96 -0.51 -1.41
CA TRP A 79 -12.13 -0.27 -0.23
C TRP A 79 -11.87 1.23 -0.03
N SER A 80 -11.35 1.57 1.12
CA SER A 80 -10.85 2.90 1.45
C SER A 80 -9.56 2.80 2.25
N TYR A 81 -8.69 3.79 2.16
CA TYR A 81 -7.47 3.88 2.92
C TYR A 81 -7.37 5.24 3.63
N SER A 82 -7.07 5.23 4.93
CA SER A 82 -6.85 6.44 5.69
C SER A 82 -5.37 6.77 5.79
N PHE A 83 -5.02 8.01 5.46
CA PHE A 83 -3.65 8.51 5.64
C PHE A 83 -3.35 8.91 7.10
N GLY A 84 -4.35 8.87 8.00
CA GLY A 84 -4.18 9.27 9.40
C GLY A 84 -4.57 10.72 9.64
N GLY A 85 -4.23 11.26 10.77
CA GLY A 85 -4.78 12.43 11.42
C GLY A 85 -4.62 13.82 10.81
N GLU A 86 -4.42 14.02 9.52
CA GLU A 86 -4.26 15.33 8.88
C GLU A 86 -5.59 16.08 8.72
N LYS A 87 -6.30 16.27 9.82
CA LYS A 87 -7.65 16.85 9.80
C LYS A 87 -7.75 18.28 9.31
N GLN A 88 -6.64 19.02 9.32
CA GLN A 88 -6.61 20.45 9.01
C GLN A 88 -5.91 20.78 7.70
N ARG A 89 -5.44 19.74 6.98
CA ARG A 89 -4.59 19.89 5.81
C ARG A 89 -5.22 19.16 4.63
N GLY A 90 -5.27 19.83 3.51
CA GLY A 90 -5.76 19.23 2.27
C GLY A 90 -4.84 18.12 1.77
N GLN A 91 -5.39 17.19 1.04
CA GLN A 91 -4.65 16.19 0.27
C GLN A 91 -4.78 16.56 -1.21
N GLU A 92 -3.68 16.94 -1.86
CA GLU A 92 -3.68 17.45 -3.23
C GLU A 92 -2.95 16.52 -4.21
N ALA A 93 -2.41 15.42 -3.72
CA ALA A 93 -1.66 14.48 -4.54
C ALA A 93 -2.56 13.74 -5.52
N GLN A 94 -2.13 13.62 -6.77
CA GLN A 94 -2.66 12.64 -7.70
C GLN A 94 -1.95 11.31 -7.47
N ALA A 95 -2.70 10.24 -7.26
CA ALA A 95 -2.12 8.90 -7.18
C ALA A 95 -1.54 8.48 -8.54
N LEU A 96 -0.36 7.87 -8.52
CA LEU A 96 0.20 7.15 -9.66
C LEU A 96 -0.11 5.67 -9.53
N ILE A 97 -0.26 4.98 -10.66
CA ILE A 97 -0.58 3.56 -10.69
C ILE A 97 0.39 2.88 -11.64
N HIS A 98 1.06 1.85 -11.15
CA HIS A 98 1.92 1.03 -11.97
C HIS A 98 1.90 -0.42 -11.50
N ASP A 99 1.71 -1.33 -12.44
CA ASP A 99 1.71 -2.78 -12.21
C ASP A 99 0.85 -3.23 -11.01
N GLY A 100 -0.35 -2.67 -10.91
CA GLY A 100 -1.30 -3.00 -9.86
C GLY A 100 -0.99 -2.40 -8.48
N VAL A 101 -0.01 -1.50 -8.38
CA VAL A 101 0.33 -0.77 -7.16
C VAL A 101 -0.06 0.69 -7.32
N ILE A 102 -0.73 1.24 -6.32
CA ILE A 102 -1.04 2.66 -6.21
C ILE A 102 0.02 3.33 -5.36
N TYR A 103 0.63 4.38 -5.88
CA TYR A 103 1.61 5.22 -5.19
C TYR A 103 1.00 6.58 -4.94
N VAL A 104 1.01 7.02 -3.70
CA VAL A 104 0.44 8.32 -3.34
C VAL A 104 1.27 8.98 -2.25
N THR A 105 1.46 10.29 -2.38
CA THR A 105 2.07 11.11 -1.35
C THR A 105 1.01 11.60 -0.37
N ALA A 106 1.36 11.71 0.87
CA ALA A 106 0.52 12.25 1.94
C ALA A 106 1.27 13.36 2.68
N SER A 107 0.55 14.12 3.49
CA SER A 107 1.12 15.21 4.28
C SER A 107 2.33 14.76 5.09
N TYR A 108 3.20 15.71 5.41
CA TYR A 108 4.46 15.50 6.15
C TYR A 108 5.46 14.59 5.43
N SER A 109 5.54 14.69 4.10
CA SER A 109 6.50 13.95 3.27
C SER A 109 6.41 12.43 3.42
N ARG A 110 5.21 11.92 3.64
CA ARG A 110 4.95 10.49 3.60
C ARG A 110 4.66 10.03 2.19
N PHE A 111 5.08 8.82 1.87
CA PHE A 111 4.83 8.15 0.62
C PHE A 111 4.26 6.76 0.92
N VAL A 112 3.15 6.43 0.29
CA VAL A 112 2.43 5.18 0.57
C VAL A 112 2.26 4.38 -0.70
N ALA A 113 2.55 3.09 -0.65
CA ALA A 113 2.24 2.14 -1.71
C ALA A 113 1.13 1.18 -1.24
N LEU A 114 0.09 1.07 -2.07
CA LEU A 114 -1.09 0.25 -1.81
C LEU A 114 -1.30 -0.75 -2.93
N ASP A 115 -1.72 -1.94 -2.58
CA ASP A 115 -2.26 -2.89 -3.56
C ASP A 115 -3.56 -2.32 -4.15
N ALA A 116 -3.61 -2.14 -5.45
CA ALA A 116 -4.73 -1.47 -6.11
C ALA A 116 -6.05 -2.24 -6.01
N ARG A 117 -5.99 -3.56 -5.84
CA ARG A 117 -7.17 -4.42 -5.77
C ARG A 117 -7.81 -4.44 -4.39
N SER A 118 -6.98 -4.50 -3.36
CA SER A 118 -7.44 -4.70 -1.98
C SER A 118 -7.34 -3.46 -1.09
N GLY A 119 -6.63 -2.42 -1.51
CA GLY A 119 -6.31 -1.26 -0.69
C GLY A 119 -5.31 -1.56 0.44
N LYS A 120 -4.75 -2.78 0.50
CA LYS A 120 -3.77 -3.15 1.52
C LYS A 120 -2.49 -2.35 1.33
N ARG A 121 -2.01 -1.75 2.42
CA ARG A 121 -0.71 -1.07 2.41
C ARG A 121 0.41 -2.10 2.21
N LEU A 122 1.22 -1.88 1.18
CA LEU A 122 2.41 -2.67 0.89
C LEU A 122 3.60 -2.14 1.69
N TRP A 123 3.83 -0.85 1.63
CA TRP A 123 4.86 -0.17 2.40
C TRP A 123 4.55 1.32 2.55
N THR A 124 5.29 1.98 3.44
CA THR A 124 5.29 3.43 3.64
C THR A 124 6.72 3.90 3.75
N TYR A 125 7.02 5.02 3.13
CA TYR A 125 8.23 5.78 3.35
C TYR A 125 7.88 7.11 4.02
N GLU A 126 8.62 7.48 5.06
CA GLU A 126 8.46 8.74 5.78
C GLU A 126 9.79 9.45 5.84
N HIS A 127 9.84 10.67 5.33
CA HIS A 127 10.98 11.53 5.52
C HIS A 127 10.76 12.36 6.78
N ARG A 128 11.63 12.19 7.78
CA ARG A 128 11.52 12.97 9.00
C ARG A 128 11.87 14.43 8.72
N LEU A 129 10.88 15.31 8.85
CA LEU A 129 11.07 16.75 8.77
C LEU A 129 11.55 17.30 10.12
N PRO A 130 12.33 18.40 10.13
CA PRO A 130 12.61 19.14 11.35
C PRO A 130 11.32 19.62 12.03
N GLU A 131 11.28 19.63 13.36
CA GLU A 131 10.06 19.97 14.12
C GLU A 131 9.63 21.44 13.93
N ASP A 132 10.56 22.31 13.59
CA ASP A 132 10.35 23.75 13.40
C ASP A 132 10.06 24.12 11.94
N ILE A 133 10.02 23.16 11.01
CA ILE A 133 9.78 23.44 9.60
C ILE A 133 8.39 24.05 9.38
N ARG A 134 8.36 25.14 8.66
CA ARG A 134 7.13 25.84 8.26
C ARG A 134 7.11 26.02 6.75
N PRO A 135 6.64 25.04 5.98
CA PRO A 135 6.54 25.16 4.54
C PRO A 135 5.57 26.29 4.15
N CYS A 136 5.86 26.99 3.07
CA CYS A 136 5.02 28.13 2.65
C CYS A 136 3.58 27.75 2.31
N CYS A 137 3.38 26.53 1.77
CA CYS A 137 2.08 26.03 1.27
C CYS A 137 1.57 24.89 2.16
N ASP A 138 1.97 24.91 3.43
CA ASP A 138 1.62 23.87 4.37
C ASP A 138 2.35 22.53 4.13
N VAL A 139 1.93 21.50 4.84
CA VAL A 139 2.56 20.15 4.82
C VAL A 139 1.97 19.23 3.77
N VAL A 140 1.16 19.74 2.86
CA VAL A 140 0.59 18.97 1.76
C VAL A 140 1.65 18.62 0.71
N ASN A 141 1.56 17.42 0.17
CA ASN A 141 2.33 16.98 -1.00
C ASN A 141 1.43 16.97 -2.24
N ARG A 142 2.01 17.35 -3.36
CA ARG A 142 1.34 17.41 -4.66
C ARG A 142 1.95 16.43 -5.63
#